data_aed62e81d52eed9e774a1650bc739cd0
#
_entry.id   aed62e81d52eed9e774a1650bc739cd0
#
_cell.length_a   1.000
_cell.length_b   1.000
_cell.length_c   1.000
_cell.angle_alpha   90.00
_cell.angle_beta   90.00
_cell.angle_gamma   90.00
#
_symmetry.space_group_name_H-M   'P 1'
#
loop_
_entity.id
_entity.type
_entity.pdbx_description
1 polymer ?
#
loop_
_entity_poly.entity_id
_entity_poly.type
_entity_poly.pdbx_seq_one_letter_code
_entity_poly.pdbx_strand_id
1 'polypeptide(L)'
;MLQKAETAYATFKSDHKYRDRDGRDIIFGTDHVPNYHGVVYIELVKIPAILYSYTGKKEYLQEAQNGIAKMEKYDMLASGIPSSNEHFNGISEMAGHETCNLATLPYTYGYMLQVTGDATWADKIEKAVFNGGIGAVTKDFRAEQYFSAPNQFIATLNSNHLGYQNARMAFLPGHDTECCTGNVNRFMPYYIQQMWLETKNGGVAASLYGSSEINAVVGAGKVPVKIVETTKYPFEEAIAFEVQTQKTVKFPFRLRIPAWCANATVTVNGKKVDGKVIPGEFFELNRVFANGDKITLLIPMDVKVTSWPNNGVGIERGPIVYSYPIASTADTVSGDYKKATKAFPGFELTPAHDWNYSLLVNNSNDVEVVKNSNYTYPWKVGANPVRLKVPAQKLKDWKLNSYVDTASKATIYQTSPFPANRETTGDKEYIELVPYGSTLLRVTVFPKQ
;
A
#
# COMPACT_ATOMS: atom_id res chain seq x y z
N MET A 1 -16.72 -9.01 -30.19
CA MET A 1 -16.62 -8.98 -28.71
C MET A 1 -16.33 -7.56 -28.21
N LEU A 2 -15.31 -6.87 -28.69
CA LEU A 2 -14.92 -5.53 -28.26
C LEU A 2 -16.07 -4.50 -28.39
N GLN A 3 -16.75 -4.44 -29.53
CA GLN A 3 -17.90 -3.54 -29.73
C GLN A 3 -19.02 -3.76 -28.70
N LYS A 4 -19.29 -5.02 -28.31
CA LYS A 4 -20.26 -5.31 -27.24
C LYS A 4 -19.81 -4.77 -25.89
N ALA A 5 -18.51 -4.86 -25.57
CA ALA A 5 -17.96 -4.31 -24.34
C ALA A 5 -18.05 -2.77 -24.30
N GLU A 6 -17.76 -2.10 -25.41
CA GLU A 6 -17.92 -0.65 -25.52
C GLU A 6 -19.40 -0.23 -25.40
N THR A 7 -20.32 -0.97 -26.03
CA THR A 7 -21.76 -0.69 -25.90
C THR A 7 -22.23 -0.90 -24.45
N ALA A 8 -21.81 -1.97 -23.80
CA ALA A 8 -22.15 -2.22 -22.41
C ALA A 8 -21.60 -1.12 -21.48
N TYR A 9 -20.37 -0.65 -21.72
CA TYR A 9 -19.79 0.44 -20.96
C TYR A 9 -20.53 1.77 -21.21
N ALA A 10 -20.91 2.07 -22.44
CA ALA A 10 -21.71 3.27 -22.76
C ALA A 10 -23.08 3.22 -22.07
N THR A 11 -23.74 2.05 -22.07
CA THR A 11 -25.02 1.85 -21.35
C THR A 11 -24.82 2.03 -19.84
N PHE A 12 -23.76 1.44 -19.28
CA PHE A 12 -23.40 1.61 -17.88
C PHE A 12 -23.29 3.10 -17.50
N LYS A 13 -22.59 3.90 -18.31
CA LYS A 13 -22.42 5.34 -18.05
C LYS A 13 -23.73 6.14 -18.11
N SER A 14 -24.67 5.72 -18.92
CA SER A 14 -25.98 6.38 -19.05
C SER A 14 -27.01 5.96 -18.01
N ASP A 15 -26.77 4.87 -17.28
CA ASP A 15 -27.71 4.32 -16.30
C ASP A 15 -27.60 5.07 -14.96
N HIS A 16 -28.73 5.58 -14.46
CA HIS A 16 -28.81 6.35 -13.21
C HIS A 16 -28.35 5.60 -11.97
N LYS A 17 -28.48 4.27 -11.95
CA LYS A 17 -28.03 3.45 -10.80
C LYS A 17 -26.50 3.49 -10.57
N TYR A 18 -25.74 3.89 -11.57
CA TYR A 18 -24.29 4.01 -11.50
C TYR A 18 -23.82 5.44 -11.21
N ARG A 19 -24.71 6.30 -10.79
CA ARG A 19 -24.37 7.58 -10.22
C ARG A 19 -24.20 7.47 -8.72
N ASP A 20 -23.43 8.39 -8.16
CA ASP A 20 -23.32 8.49 -6.70
C ASP A 20 -24.66 8.90 -6.07
N ARG A 21 -24.73 8.93 -4.73
CA ARG A 21 -25.96 9.29 -4.01
C ARG A 21 -26.46 10.69 -4.34
N ASP A 22 -25.58 11.58 -4.80
CA ASP A 22 -25.91 12.94 -5.22
C ASP A 22 -26.28 13.03 -6.70
N GLY A 23 -26.37 11.91 -7.40
CA GLY A 23 -26.70 11.85 -8.83
C GLY A 23 -25.56 12.22 -9.76
N ARG A 24 -24.31 12.30 -9.24
CA ARG A 24 -23.12 12.69 -10.01
C ARG A 24 -22.47 11.48 -10.65
N ASP A 25 -21.77 11.73 -11.75
CA ASP A 25 -21.01 10.68 -12.42
C ASP A 25 -19.82 10.24 -11.59
N ILE A 26 -19.75 8.94 -11.29
CA ILE A 26 -18.69 8.36 -10.43
C ILE A 26 -17.32 8.29 -11.12
N ILE A 27 -17.26 8.39 -12.45
CA ILE A 27 -16.01 8.23 -13.20
C ILE A 27 -15.57 9.55 -13.84
N PHE A 28 -16.45 10.21 -14.58
CA PHE A 28 -16.07 11.36 -15.42
C PHE A 28 -15.91 12.67 -14.66
N GLY A 29 -16.82 12.95 -13.73
CA GLY A 29 -16.77 14.21 -12.97
C GLY A 29 -15.50 14.29 -12.13
N THR A 30 -14.82 15.44 -12.17
CA THR A 30 -13.53 15.65 -11.45
C THR A 30 -13.68 16.50 -10.18
N ASP A 31 -14.82 17.12 -10.00
CA ASP A 31 -15.05 18.27 -9.11
C ASP A 31 -15.84 17.92 -7.86
N HIS A 32 -16.12 16.67 -7.61
CA HIS A 32 -16.84 16.23 -6.42
C HIS A 32 -16.11 15.11 -5.67
N VAL A 33 -16.39 15.02 -4.39
CA VAL A 33 -15.91 13.92 -3.53
C VAL A 33 -16.60 12.63 -3.96
N PRO A 34 -15.88 11.52 -4.18
CA PRO A 34 -16.51 10.24 -4.44
C PRO A 34 -17.41 9.83 -3.29
N ASN A 35 -18.65 9.46 -3.57
CA ASN A 35 -19.61 8.96 -2.58
C ASN A 35 -20.16 7.62 -3.05
N TYR A 36 -19.33 6.58 -2.99
CA TYR A 36 -19.68 5.27 -3.50
C TYR A 36 -19.05 4.16 -2.66
N HIS A 37 -19.51 2.92 -2.85
CA HIS A 37 -18.87 1.77 -2.23
C HIS A 37 -17.44 1.64 -2.75
N GLY A 38 -16.44 1.65 -1.85
CA GLY A 38 -15.03 1.80 -2.20
C GLY A 38 -14.51 0.73 -3.15
N VAL A 39 -14.77 -0.53 -2.85
CA VAL A 39 -14.34 -1.67 -3.68
C VAL A 39 -14.97 -1.62 -5.07
N VAL A 40 -16.28 -1.37 -5.13
CA VAL A 40 -17.00 -1.29 -6.42
C VAL A 40 -16.49 -0.11 -7.25
N TYR A 41 -16.22 1.04 -6.61
CA TYR A 41 -15.63 2.20 -7.29
C TYR A 41 -14.28 1.86 -7.95
N ILE A 42 -13.38 1.21 -7.20
CA ILE A 42 -12.06 0.82 -7.71
C ILE A 42 -12.19 -0.18 -8.88
N GLU A 43 -13.15 -1.11 -8.80
CA GLU A 43 -13.43 -2.03 -9.91
C GLU A 43 -13.98 -1.29 -11.14
N LEU A 44 -14.83 -0.28 -10.96
CA LEU A 44 -15.45 0.47 -12.05
C LEU A 44 -14.43 1.37 -12.79
N VAL A 45 -13.56 2.07 -12.07
CA VAL A 45 -12.55 2.95 -12.70
C VAL A 45 -11.48 2.17 -13.47
N LYS A 46 -11.35 0.88 -13.24
CA LYS A 46 -10.50 -0.02 -14.01
C LYS A 46 -11.05 -0.31 -15.41
N ILE A 47 -12.38 -0.36 -15.57
CA ILE A 47 -13.02 -0.76 -16.82
C ILE A 47 -12.55 0.09 -18.02
N PRO A 48 -12.55 1.43 -17.95
CA PRO A 48 -12.07 2.23 -19.07
C PRO A 48 -10.56 2.04 -19.35
N ALA A 49 -9.73 1.75 -18.34
CA ALA A 49 -8.31 1.42 -18.58
C ALA A 49 -8.18 0.11 -19.41
N ILE A 50 -9.02 -0.88 -19.13
CA ILE A 50 -9.07 -2.12 -19.91
C ILE A 50 -9.56 -1.83 -21.33
N LEU A 51 -10.61 -1.04 -21.52
CA LEU A 51 -11.09 -0.67 -22.86
C LEU A 51 -10.03 0.09 -23.65
N TYR A 52 -9.30 0.99 -23.00
CA TYR A 52 -8.18 1.69 -23.62
C TYR A 52 -7.12 0.72 -24.16
N SER A 53 -6.76 -0.32 -23.41
CA SER A 53 -5.73 -1.30 -23.82
C SER A 53 -6.06 -2.00 -25.16
N TYR A 54 -7.35 -2.16 -25.48
CA TYR A 54 -7.83 -2.80 -26.70
C TYR A 54 -8.21 -1.85 -27.82
N THR A 55 -8.61 -0.61 -27.49
CA THR A 55 -9.14 0.35 -28.47
C THR A 55 -8.14 1.44 -28.83
N GLY A 56 -7.23 1.79 -27.90
CA GLY A 56 -6.35 2.96 -28.02
C GLY A 56 -7.09 4.31 -27.90
N LYS A 57 -8.40 4.32 -27.59
CA LYS A 57 -9.20 5.54 -27.46
C LYS A 57 -8.84 6.30 -26.20
N LYS A 58 -8.25 7.48 -26.35
CA LYS A 58 -7.71 8.30 -25.25
C LYS A 58 -8.76 8.73 -24.23
N GLU A 59 -10.01 8.87 -24.63
CA GLU A 59 -11.12 9.17 -23.73
C GLU A 59 -11.24 8.13 -22.60
N TYR A 60 -11.08 6.85 -22.88
CA TYR A 60 -11.12 5.82 -21.85
C TYR A 60 -9.96 5.91 -20.85
N LEU A 61 -8.76 6.25 -21.34
CA LEU A 61 -7.62 6.47 -20.43
C LEU A 61 -7.90 7.68 -19.52
N GLN A 62 -8.42 8.77 -20.08
CA GLN A 62 -8.74 9.98 -19.31
C GLN A 62 -9.81 9.71 -18.24
N GLU A 63 -10.82 8.90 -18.56
CA GLU A 63 -11.86 8.48 -17.62
C GLU A 63 -11.28 7.71 -16.43
N ALA A 64 -10.41 6.73 -16.71
CA ALA A 64 -9.73 5.97 -15.64
C ALA A 64 -8.88 6.89 -14.76
N GLN A 65 -8.11 7.80 -15.38
CA GLN A 65 -7.27 8.75 -14.65
C GLN A 65 -8.10 9.70 -13.77
N ASN A 66 -9.22 10.22 -14.29
CA ASN A 66 -10.12 11.10 -13.54
C ASN A 66 -10.71 10.39 -12.31
N GLY A 67 -11.21 9.18 -12.50
CA GLY A 67 -11.78 8.40 -11.39
C GLY A 67 -10.75 8.10 -10.30
N ILE A 68 -9.55 7.67 -10.70
CA ILE A 68 -8.47 7.39 -9.77
C ILE A 68 -7.99 8.67 -9.06
N ALA A 69 -7.82 9.77 -9.79
CA ALA A 69 -7.36 11.04 -9.20
C ALA A 69 -8.32 11.58 -8.14
N LYS A 70 -9.64 11.44 -8.35
CA LYS A 70 -10.65 11.80 -7.34
C LYS A 70 -10.49 10.99 -6.06
N MET A 71 -10.45 9.67 -6.19
CA MET A 71 -10.26 8.76 -5.06
C MET A 71 -8.97 9.08 -4.29
N GLU A 72 -7.87 9.30 -5.00
CA GLU A 72 -6.58 9.63 -4.37
C GLU A 72 -6.63 10.98 -3.64
N LYS A 73 -7.30 11.96 -4.22
CA LYS A 73 -7.39 13.30 -3.63
C LYS A 73 -8.23 13.33 -2.36
N TYR A 74 -9.31 12.58 -2.32
CA TYR A 74 -10.33 12.74 -1.28
C TYR A 74 -10.36 11.62 -0.24
N ASP A 75 -9.80 10.44 -0.57
CA ASP A 75 -9.96 9.25 0.27
C ASP A 75 -8.66 8.52 0.58
N MET A 76 -7.52 8.84 -0.05
CA MET A 76 -6.28 8.09 0.14
C MET A 76 -5.68 8.28 1.54
N LEU A 77 -5.53 7.17 2.28
CA LEU A 77 -4.94 7.14 3.62
C LEU A 77 -3.42 6.92 3.60
N ALA A 78 -2.79 7.14 4.75
CA ALA A 78 -1.34 6.94 4.93
C ALA A 78 -0.90 5.49 4.59
N SER A 79 -1.77 4.51 4.80
CA SER A 79 -1.53 3.10 4.44
C SER A 79 -1.37 2.84 2.93
N GLY A 80 -1.66 3.84 2.08
CA GLY A 80 -1.71 3.68 0.63
C GLY A 80 -3.00 3.03 0.12
N ILE A 81 -4.02 2.92 0.96
CA ILE A 81 -5.34 2.38 0.65
C ILE A 81 -6.39 3.48 0.87
N PRO A 82 -7.40 3.64 0.00
CA PRO A 82 -8.44 4.62 0.20
C PRO A 82 -9.35 4.26 1.38
N SER A 83 -9.80 5.29 2.09
CA SER A 83 -10.72 5.16 3.21
C SER A 83 -12.02 4.50 2.78
N SER A 84 -12.51 3.55 3.59
CA SER A 84 -13.77 2.87 3.31
C SER A 84 -14.27 2.14 4.56
N ASN A 85 -15.51 2.39 4.90
CA ASN A 85 -16.32 1.53 5.76
C ASN A 85 -17.51 1.01 4.95
N GLU A 86 -17.23 0.24 3.89
CA GLU A 86 -18.00 -0.09 2.71
C GLU A 86 -18.00 1.08 1.70
N HIS A 87 -18.39 2.27 2.08
CA HIS A 87 -18.36 3.49 1.26
C HIS A 87 -17.17 4.37 1.65
N PHE A 88 -16.67 5.14 0.70
CA PHE A 88 -15.68 6.17 0.95
C PHE A 88 -16.16 7.15 2.04
N ASN A 89 -15.25 7.53 2.91
CA ASN A 89 -15.57 8.37 4.07
C ASN A 89 -14.55 9.48 4.35
N GLY A 90 -13.73 9.78 3.35
CA GLY A 90 -12.79 10.89 3.41
C GLY A 90 -11.48 10.59 4.13
N ILE A 91 -10.57 11.56 4.12
CA ILE A 91 -9.27 11.47 4.78
C ILE A 91 -9.40 12.01 6.20
N SER A 92 -9.14 11.16 7.18
CA SER A 92 -9.13 11.51 8.61
C SER A 92 -8.15 10.61 9.36
N GLU A 93 -7.68 11.08 10.51
CA GLU A 93 -6.90 10.27 11.44
C GLU A 93 -7.70 9.11 12.05
N MET A 94 -9.03 9.18 11.99
CA MET A 94 -9.93 8.13 12.44
C MET A 94 -10.33 7.17 11.33
N ALA A 95 -10.09 7.51 10.06
CA ALA A 95 -10.53 6.70 8.94
C ALA A 95 -9.73 5.41 8.84
N GLY A 96 -10.43 4.35 8.46
CA GLY A 96 -9.85 3.06 8.11
C GLY A 96 -10.25 2.65 6.69
N HIS A 97 -9.89 1.46 6.32
CA HIS A 97 -10.15 0.91 5.00
C HIS A 97 -10.60 -0.55 5.08
N GLU A 98 -11.37 -0.95 4.09
CA GLU A 98 -11.79 -2.33 3.90
C GLU A 98 -10.68 -3.16 3.24
N THR A 99 -10.48 -4.38 3.70
CA THR A 99 -9.45 -5.28 3.17
C THR A 99 -9.68 -5.65 1.70
N CYS A 100 -10.90 -5.65 1.18
CA CYS A 100 -11.14 -5.84 -0.24
C CYS A 100 -10.44 -4.80 -1.12
N ASN A 101 -10.28 -3.57 -0.65
CA ASN A 101 -9.53 -2.53 -1.37
C ASN A 101 -8.05 -2.91 -1.60
N LEU A 102 -7.47 -3.73 -0.70
CA LEU A 102 -6.08 -4.21 -0.83
C LEU A 102 -5.84 -5.05 -2.09
N ALA A 103 -6.84 -5.79 -2.53
CA ALA A 103 -6.73 -6.60 -3.73
C ALA A 103 -7.09 -5.80 -4.98
N THR A 104 -8.17 -5.03 -4.93
CA THR A 104 -8.72 -4.34 -6.10
C THR A 104 -7.85 -3.16 -6.53
N LEU A 105 -7.23 -2.44 -5.58
CA LEU A 105 -6.43 -1.25 -5.88
C LEU A 105 -5.10 -1.59 -6.60
N PRO A 106 -4.24 -2.49 -6.09
CA PRO A 106 -3.03 -2.91 -6.82
C PRO A 106 -3.33 -3.50 -8.18
N TYR A 107 -4.45 -4.22 -8.33
CA TYR A 107 -4.89 -4.76 -9.61
C TYR A 107 -5.25 -3.65 -10.60
N THR A 108 -5.99 -2.63 -10.16
CA THR A 108 -6.36 -1.47 -10.97
C THR A 108 -5.12 -0.65 -11.36
N TYR A 109 -4.23 -0.39 -10.42
CA TYR A 109 -2.96 0.29 -10.70
C TYR A 109 -2.05 -0.51 -11.63
N GLY A 110 -2.10 -1.85 -11.55
CA GLY A 110 -1.39 -2.73 -12.48
C GLY A 110 -1.84 -2.53 -13.94
N TYR A 111 -3.14 -2.38 -14.20
CA TYR A 111 -3.63 -2.01 -15.52
C TYR A 111 -3.12 -0.62 -15.94
N MET A 112 -3.18 0.36 -15.06
CA MET A 112 -2.66 1.70 -15.37
C MET A 112 -1.16 1.67 -15.70
N LEU A 113 -0.36 0.91 -14.95
CA LEU A 113 1.06 0.70 -15.23
C LEU A 113 1.28 0.11 -16.63
N GLN A 114 0.54 -0.93 -16.98
CA GLN A 114 0.66 -1.61 -18.28
C GLN A 114 0.24 -0.72 -19.46
N VAL A 115 -0.85 0.03 -19.32
CA VAL A 115 -1.39 0.81 -20.45
C VAL A 115 -0.71 2.16 -20.65
N THR A 116 -0.13 2.73 -19.58
CA THR A 116 0.56 4.03 -19.66
C THR A 116 2.08 3.91 -19.76
N GLY A 117 2.66 2.87 -19.15
CA GLY A 117 4.11 2.78 -18.94
C GLY A 117 4.64 3.81 -17.94
N ASP A 118 3.77 4.45 -17.16
CA ASP A 118 4.15 5.43 -16.14
C ASP A 118 4.59 4.69 -14.87
N ALA A 119 5.86 4.89 -14.49
CA ALA A 119 6.50 4.21 -13.37
C ALA A 119 5.89 4.56 -12.01
N THR A 120 5.20 5.68 -11.89
CA THR A 120 4.59 6.14 -10.63
C THR A 120 3.45 5.23 -10.15
N TRP A 121 2.80 4.50 -11.07
CA TRP A 121 1.81 3.48 -10.68
C TRP A 121 2.40 2.35 -9.86
N ALA A 122 3.64 1.98 -10.16
CA ALA A 122 4.35 0.96 -9.38
C ALA A 122 4.64 1.43 -7.94
N ASP A 123 4.98 2.70 -7.74
CA ASP A 123 5.15 3.28 -6.39
C ASP A 123 3.86 3.17 -5.56
N LYS A 124 2.72 3.41 -6.19
CA LYS A 124 1.40 3.30 -5.55
C LYS A 124 1.05 1.86 -5.18
N ILE A 125 1.39 0.90 -6.07
CA ILE A 125 1.21 -0.54 -5.80
C ILE A 125 2.06 -0.95 -4.59
N GLU A 126 3.33 -0.57 -4.56
CA GLU A 126 4.24 -0.89 -3.44
C GLU A 126 3.76 -0.29 -2.13
N LYS A 127 3.33 0.97 -2.15
CA LYS A 127 2.81 1.63 -0.96
C LYS A 127 1.57 0.91 -0.40
N ALA A 128 0.64 0.52 -1.26
CA ALA A 128 -0.56 -0.22 -0.87
C ALA A 128 -0.21 -1.60 -0.28
N VAL A 129 0.63 -2.37 -0.98
CA VAL A 129 0.95 -3.76 -0.62
C VAL A 129 1.81 -3.83 0.65
N PHE A 130 2.89 -3.05 0.74
CA PHE A 130 3.83 -3.14 1.86
C PHE A 130 3.30 -2.52 3.16
N ASN A 131 2.32 -1.64 3.07
CA ASN A 131 1.73 -1.01 4.25
C ASN A 131 0.33 -1.57 4.54
N GLY A 132 -0.71 -1.06 3.93
CA GLY A 132 -2.08 -1.50 4.16
C GLY A 132 -2.25 -3.01 3.99
N GLY A 133 -1.65 -3.60 2.95
CA GLY A 133 -1.74 -5.02 2.63
C GLY A 133 -1.21 -5.91 3.76
N ILE A 134 0.09 -5.80 4.06
CA ILE A 134 0.73 -6.62 5.11
C ILE A 134 0.22 -6.23 6.50
N GLY A 135 -0.22 -4.97 6.69
CA GLY A 135 -0.74 -4.48 7.97
C GLY A 135 -2.14 -4.98 8.35
N ALA A 136 -2.90 -5.54 7.41
CA ALA A 136 -4.24 -6.06 7.64
C ALA A 136 -4.29 -7.57 7.99
N VAL A 137 -3.16 -8.26 7.99
CA VAL A 137 -3.07 -9.69 8.21
C VAL A 137 -2.15 -10.03 9.38
N THR A 138 -2.39 -11.17 10.03
CA THR A 138 -1.42 -11.74 10.99
C THR A 138 -0.14 -12.13 10.26
N LYS A 139 0.98 -12.17 10.99
CA LYS A 139 2.31 -12.36 10.37
C LYS A 139 2.55 -13.78 9.84
N ASP A 140 1.64 -14.69 10.13
CA ASP A 140 1.57 -16.05 9.58
C ASP A 140 0.49 -16.20 8.49
N PHE A 141 -0.19 -15.11 8.15
CA PHE A 141 -1.28 -15.05 7.14
C PHE A 141 -2.47 -15.98 7.43
N ARG A 142 -2.72 -16.32 8.70
CA ARG A 142 -3.85 -17.20 9.08
C ARG A 142 -5.11 -16.47 9.47
N ALA A 143 -5.00 -15.19 9.77
CA ALA A 143 -6.15 -14.33 10.06
C ALA A 143 -5.96 -12.95 9.44
N GLU A 144 -7.07 -12.32 9.11
CA GLU A 144 -7.14 -11.00 8.51
C GLU A 144 -8.19 -10.13 9.21
N GLN A 145 -8.13 -8.84 8.98
CA GLN A 145 -9.16 -7.90 9.41
C GLN A 145 -10.11 -7.59 8.24
N TYR A 146 -11.40 -7.47 8.51
CA TYR A 146 -12.32 -6.92 7.52
C TYR A 146 -12.05 -5.42 7.33
N PHE A 147 -11.95 -4.68 8.42
CA PHE A 147 -11.51 -3.29 8.44
C PHE A 147 -10.22 -3.13 9.22
N SER A 148 -9.29 -2.33 8.68
CA SER A 148 -8.09 -1.90 9.38
C SER A 148 -7.86 -0.39 9.20
N ALA A 149 -7.02 0.22 10.05
CA ALA A 149 -6.81 1.66 10.02
C ALA A 149 -5.33 2.03 10.19
N PRO A 150 -4.88 3.18 9.62
CA PRO A 150 -3.57 3.73 9.92
C PRO A 150 -3.37 4.01 11.42
N ASN A 151 -4.37 4.54 12.09
CA ASN A 151 -4.41 4.65 13.54
C ASN A 151 -5.36 3.58 14.08
N GLN A 152 -4.80 2.53 14.66
CA GLN A 152 -5.52 1.37 15.13
C GLN A 152 -5.08 1.04 16.55
N PHE A 153 -5.80 1.57 17.55
CA PHE A 153 -5.42 1.46 18.97
C PHE A 153 -5.93 0.16 19.59
N ILE A 154 -6.96 -0.43 19.00
CA ILE A 154 -7.63 -1.64 19.46
C ILE A 154 -8.17 -2.41 18.25
N ALA A 155 -8.24 -3.73 18.33
CA ALA A 155 -8.77 -4.58 17.26
C ALA A 155 -9.56 -5.73 17.86
N THR A 156 -10.84 -5.49 18.16
CA THR A 156 -11.74 -6.45 18.83
C THR A 156 -13.02 -6.64 18.03
N LEU A 157 -13.83 -7.59 18.45
CA LEU A 157 -15.18 -7.82 17.94
C LEU A 157 -16.11 -6.63 18.22
N ASN A 158 -15.75 -5.81 19.20
CA ASN A 158 -16.47 -4.61 19.61
C ASN A 158 -15.68 -3.33 19.31
N SER A 159 -14.92 -3.31 18.21
CA SER A 159 -14.21 -2.11 17.77
C SER A 159 -14.47 -1.79 16.32
N ASN A 160 -14.49 -0.52 15.98
CA ASN A 160 -14.60 -0.03 14.60
C ASN A 160 -13.79 1.27 14.41
N HIS A 161 -13.78 1.76 13.18
CA HIS A 161 -13.24 3.06 12.84
C HIS A 161 -14.36 3.98 12.33
N LEU A 162 -14.21 5.28 12.52
CA LEU A 162 -15.07 6.35 12.00
C LEU A 162 -16.59 6.03 12.05
N GLY A 163 -17.08 5.56 13.21
CA GLY A 163 -18.50 5.44 13.50
C GLY A 163 -19.26 4.37 12.71
N TYR A 164 -18.60 3.44 12.04
CA TYR A 164 -19.30 2.35 11.37
C TYR A 164 -19.92 1.38 12.38
N GLN A 165 -21.15 0.93 12.11
CA GLN A 165 -21.94 0.18 13.09
C GLN A 165 -21.46 -1.27 13.32
N ASN A 166 -20.84 -1.89 12.31
CA ASN A 166 -20.36 -3.25 12.42
C ASN A 166 -18.92 -3.29 12.92
N ALA A 167 -18.72 -3.90 14.07
CA ALA A 167 -17.40 -4.11 14.65
C ALA A 167 -16.68 -5.25 13.91
N ARG A 168 -15.71 -4.94 13.05
CA ARG A 168 -15.04 -5.91 12.18
C ARG A 168 -13.52 -5.71 12.15
N MET A 169 -12.94 -5.27 13.27
CA MET A 169 -11.50 -5.04 13.37
C MET A 169 -10.72 -6.19 14.00
N ALA A 170 -11.38 -7.18 14.62
CA ALA A 170 -10.70 -8.38 15.11
C ALA A 170 -10.01 -9.12 13.97
N PHE A 171 -8.88 -9.79 14.27
CA PHE A 171 -8.19 -10.65 13.33
C PHE A 171 -8.84 -12.02 13.31
N LEU A 172 -9.49 -12.38 12.23
CA LEU A 172 -10.25 -13.62 12.09
C LEU A 172 -9.83 -14.38 10.83
N PRO A 173 -9.94 -15.71 10.80
CA PRO A 173 -9.73 -16.50 9.58
C PRO A 173 -10.86 -16.32 8.54
N GLY A 174 -11.97 -15.73 8.94
CA GLY A 174 -13.11 -15.36 8.09
C GLY A 174 -14.07 -14.46 8.85
N HIS A 175 -14.89 -13.70 8.11
CA HIS A 175 -15.90 -12.78 8.64
C HIS A 175 -17.32 -13.18 8.20
N ASP A 176 -18.35 -12.51 8.70
CA ASP A 176 -19.76 -12.78 8.30
C ASP A 176 -19.97 -12.60 6.81
N THR A 177 -19.37 -11.56 6.25
CA THR A 177 -19.27 -11.30 4.83
C THR A 177 -17.88 -11.70 4.36
N GLU A 178 -17.77 -12.68 3.50
CA GLU A 178 -16.49 -13.33 3.18
C GLU A 178 -15.74 -12.68 2.01
N CYS A 179 -16.17 -11.52 1.54
CA CYS A 179 -15.49 -10.83 0.43
C CYS A 179 -14.03 -10.52 0.77
N CYS A 180 -13.73 -10.02 1.97
CA CYS A 180 -12.37 -9.70 2.39
C CYS A 180 -11.51 -10.95 2.50
N THR A 181 -12.03 -12.02 3.10
CA THR A 181 -11.34 -13.33 3.18
C THR A 181 -11.05 -13.90 1.77
N GLY A 182 -11.98 -13.75 0.82
CA GLY A 182 -11.79 -14.16 -0.56
C GLY A 182 -10.82 -13.26 -1.35
N ASN A 183 -10.68 -12.00 -0.94
CA ASN A 183 -9.85 -11.02 -1.64
C ASN A 183 -8.42 -10.92 -1.08
N VAL A 184 -8.22 -11.11 0.22
CA VAL A 184 -6.91 -10.90 0.86
C VAL A 184 -5.80 -11.75 0.24
N ASN A 185 -6.09 -12.93 -0.25
CA ASN A 185 -5.12 -13.81 -0.90
C ASN A 185 -4.67 -13.34 -2.30
N ARG A 186 -5.30 -12.28 -2.88
CA ARG A 186 -5.05 -11.82 -4.25
C ARG A 186 -4.00 -10.71 -4.33
N PHE A 187 -3.75 -9.94 -3.28
CA PHE A 187 -2.90 -8.75 -3.37
C PHE A 187 -1.43 -9.08 -3.66
N MET A 188 -0.88 -10.14 -3.04
CA MET A 188 0.49 -10.58 -3.33
C MET A 188 0.64 -11.18 -4.74
N PRO A 189 -0.26 -12.06 -5.22
CA PRO A 189 -0.26 -12.48 -6.63
C PRO A 189 -0.32 -11.32 -7.62
N TYR A 190 -1.12 -10.28 -7.37
CA TYR A 190 -1.16 -9.10 -8.24
C TYR A 190 0.15 -8.31 -8.19
N TYR A 191 0.82 -8.22 -7.03
CA TYR A 191 2.15 -7.65 -6.95
C TYR A 191 3.15 -8.43 -7.81
N ILE A 192 3.20 -9.74 -7.64
CA ILE A 192 4.12 -10.64 -8.37
C ILE A 192 3.88 -10.55 -9.88
N GLN A 193 2.63 -10.53 -10.31
CA GLN A 193 2.25 -10.42 -11.73
C GLN A 193 2.81 -9.15 -12.38
N GLN A 194 2.99 -8.08 -11.61
CA GLN A 194 3.48 -6.79 -12.10
C GLN A 194 4.98 -6.57 -11.89
N MET A 195 5.72 -7.52 -11.32
CA MET A 195 7.17 -7.37 -11.09
C MET A 195 7.93 -7.21 -12.41
N TRP A 196 7.54 -7.96 -13.42
CA TRP A 196 8.18 -7.99 -14.72
C TRP A 196 7.15 -7.78 -15.82
N LEU A 197 7.48 -6.90 -16.77
CA LEU A 197 6.65 -6.61 -17.93
C LEU A 197 7.45 -6.78 -19.21
N GLU A 198 6.81 -7.29 -20.26
CA GLU A 198 7.36 -7.25 -21.60
C GLU A 198 7.23 -5.83 -22.20
N THR A 199 8.19 -5.43 -23.00
CA THR A 199 8.12 -4.16 -23.73
C THR A 199 7.80 -4.39 -25.21
N LYS A 200 7.07 -3.44 -25.82
CA LYS A 200 6.66 -3.56 -27.25
C LYS A 200 7.82 -3.72 -28.23
N ASN A 201 9.03 -3.31 -27.85
CA ASN A 201 10.24 -3.38 -28.66
C ASN A 201 11.10 -4.62 -28.34
N GLY A 202 10.50 -5.68 -27.77
CA GLY A 202 11.14 -6.97 -27.55
C GLY A 202 12.13 -6.99 -26.39
N GLY A 203 11.88 -6.19 -25.38
CA GLY A 203 12.68 -6.18 -24.15
C GLY A 203 11.84 -6.52 -22.92
N VAL A 204 12.40 -6.22 -21.75
CA VAL A 204 11.77 -6.44 -20.45
C VAL A 204 11.88 -5.19 -19.57
N ALA A 205 10.96 -5.06 -18.62
CA ALA A 205 10.99 -4.03 -17.61
C ALA A 205 10.84 -4.67 -16.22
N ALA A 206 11.78 -4.37 -15.31
CA ALA A 206 11.63 -4.61 -13.89
C ALA A 206 10.86 -3.43 -13.28
N SER A 207 9.59 -3.65 -12.94
CA SER A 207 8.65 -2.59 -12.52
C SER A 207 8.34 -2.60 -11.03
N LEU A 208 8.27 -3.76 -10.40
CA LEU A 208 8.19 -3.92 -8.94
C LEU A 208 9.36 -4.79 -8.48
N TYR A 209 9.93 -4.46 -7.34
CA TYR A 209 11.18 -5.10 -6.90
C TYR A 209 10.98 -6.14 -5.81
N GLY A 210 11.71 -7.25 -5.95
CA GLY A 210 11.77 -8.35 -5.01
C GLY A 210 12.57 -9.52 -5.60
N SER A 211 13.27 -10.27 -4.78
CA SER A 211 14.06 -11.42 -5.26
C SER A 211 13.21 -12.36 -6.10
N SER A 212 13.58 -12.46 -7.38
CA SER A 212 12.79 -13.16 -8.40
C SER A 212 13.65 -13.59 -9.57
N GLU A 213 13.10 -14.43 -10.44
CA GLU A 213 13.71 -14.75 -11.73
C GLU A 213 12.66 -14.80 -12.83
N ILE A 214 13.05 -14.40 -14.04
CA ILE A 214 12.21 -14.56 -15.23
C ILE A 214 12.96 -15.28 -16.34
N ASN A 215 12.19 -16.03 -17.16
CA ASN A 215 12.62 -16.51 -18.45
C ASN A 215 11.87 -15.72 -19.52
N ALA A 216 12.59 -15.00 -20.37
CA ALA A 216 12.03 -14.14 -21.40
C ALA A 216 12.65 -14.45 -22.76
N VAL A 217 11.93 -14.09 -23.82
CA VAL A 217 12.44 -14.18 -25.20
C VAL A 217 12.61 -12.76 -25.71
N VAL A 218 13.86 -12.33 -25.92
CA VAL A 218 14.18 -10.91 -26.13
C VAL A 218 14.91 -10.64 -27.45
N GLY A 219 14.87 -9.36 -27.84
CA GLY A 219 15.56 -8.85 -29.03
C GLY A 219 14.94 -9.30 -30.35
N ALA A 220 15.44 -8.73 -31.44
CA ALA A 220 14.97 -9.08 -32.80
C ALA A 220 15.20 -10.56 -33.15
N GLY A 221 16.24 -11.17 -32.58
CA GLY A 221 16.58 -12.59 -32.78
C GLY A 221 15.76 -13.55 -31.91
N LYS A 222 14.82 -13.09 -31.13
CA LYS A 222 14.00 -13.88 -30.19
C LYS A 222 14.83 -14.86 -29.36
N VAL A 223 15.86 -14.34 -28.70
CA VAL A 223 16.81 -15.12 -27.91
C VAL A 223 16.25 -15.39 -26.52
N PRO A 224 16.22 -16.65 -26.05
CA PRO A 224 15.88 -16.95 -24.66
C PRO A 224 16.94 -16.38 -23.70
N VAL A 225 16.49 -15.66 -22.68
CA VAL A 225 17.32 -15.17 -21.58
C VAL A 225 16.63 -15.48 -20.25
N LYS A 226 17.44 -15.72 -19.24
CA LYS A 226 17.00 -15.73 -17.85
C LYS A 226 17.59 -14.49 -17.15
N ILE A 227 16.79 -13.77 -16.39
CA ILE A 227 17.26 -12.68 -15.56
C ILE A 227 16.93 -13.02 -14.11
N VAL A 228 17.95 -12.98 -13.26
CA VAL A 228 17.81 -13.22 -11.82
C VAL A 228 17.95 -11.90 -11.09
N GLU A 229 16.94 -11.55 -10.30
CA GLU A 229 16.94 -10.39 -9.41
C GLU A 229 17.22 -10.84 -7.99
N THR A 230 18.19 -10.21 -7.34
CA THR A 230 18.55 -10.44 -5.94
C THR A 230 18.51 -9.11 -5.18
N THR A 231 17.69 -9.06 -4.15
CA THR A 231 17.53 -7.84 -3.33
C THR A 231 16.91 -8.19 -1.97
N LYS A 232 17.07 -7.29 -1.01
CA LYS A 232 16.29 -7.26 0.24
C LYS A 232 15.34 -6.05 0.31
N TYR A 233 15.01 -5.52 -0.85
CA TYR A 233 13.98 -4.48 -0.98
C TYR A 233 12.65 -4.97 -0.35
N PRO A 234 11.88 -4.14 0.34
CA PRO A 234 11.97 -2.67 0.45
C PRO A 234 12.83 -2.14 1.62
N PHE A 235 13.66 -2.95 2.24
CA PHE A 235 14.46 -2.56 3.41
C PHE A 235 15.89 -2.13 3.06
N GLU A 236 16.47 -2.71 2.01
CA GLU A 236 17.79 -2.36 1.48
C GLU A 236 17.66 -1.68 0.11
N GLU A 237 18.63 -0.84 -0.20
CA GLU A 237 18.61 0.11 -1.31
C GLU A 237 19.17 -0.46 -2.61
N ALA A 238 19.86 -1.62 -2.53
CA ALA A 238 20.50 -2.24 -3.68
C ALA A 238 19.61 -3.33 -4.31
N ILE A 239 19.50 -3.29 -5.64
CA ILE A 239 18.81 -4.28 -6.45
C ILE A 239 19.80 -4.76 -7.52
N ALA A 240 20.15 -6.03 -7.47
CA ALA A 240 21.11 -6.65 -8.39
C ALA A 240 20.39 -7.56 -9.37
N PHE A 241 20.78 -7.47 -10.64
CA PHE A 241 20.28 -8.35 -11.71
C PHE A 241 21.46 -9.04 -12.37
N GLU A 242 21.28 -10.32 -12.71
CA GLU A 242 22.23 -11.09 -13.51
C GLU A 242 21.53 -11.63 -14.77
N VAL A 243 22.13 -11.37 -15.93
CA VAL A 243 21.63 -11.85 -17.21
C VAL A 243 22.31 -13.18 -17.54
N GLN A 244 21.53 -14.22 -17.77
CA GLN A 244 21.97 -15.54 -18.17
C GLN A 244 21.47 -15.85 -19.58
N THR A 245 22.37 -16.17 -20.51
CA THR A 245 22.03 -16.42 -21.92
C THR A 245 23.08 -17.32 -22.59
N GLN A 246 22.67 -18.10 -23.58
CA GLN A 246 23.58 -18.95 -24.34
C GLN A 246 24.37 -18.19 -25.42
N LYS A 247 23.87 -17.03 -25.86
CA LYS A 247 24.53 -16.16 -26.84
C LYS A 247 24.25 -14.71 -26.55
N THR A 248 25.16 -13.83 -26.92
CA THR A 248 24.97 -12.40 -26.77
C THR A 248 23.73 -11.92 -27.53
N VAL A 249 22.97 -11.00 -26.92
CA VAL A 249 21.74 -10.47 -27.50
C VAL A 249 21.56 -9.01 -27.15
N LYS A 250 21.16 -8.19 -28.12
CA LYS A 250 20.79 -6.81 -27.91
C LYS A 250 19.30 -6.73 -27.62
N PHE A 251 18.94 -6.15 -26.48
CA PHE A 251 17.56 -5.85 -26.11
C PHE A 251 17.47 -4.66 -25.13
N PRO A 252 16.33 -3.98 -25.06
CA PRO A 252 16.08 -2.96 -24.05
C PRO A 252 15.71 -3.64 -22.71
N PHE A 253 16.46 -3.30 -21.67
CA PHE A 253 16.14 -3.68 -20.30
C PHE A 253 15.81 -2.41 -19.53
N ARG A 254 14.58 -2.26 -19.07
CA ARG A 254 14.09 -1.09 -18.34
C ARG A 254 14.08 -1.36 -16.85
N LEU A 255 14.58 -0.39 -16.09
CA LEU A 255 14.60 -0.38 -14.63
C LEU A 255 13.72 0.76 -14.15
N ARG A 256 12.73 0.47 -13.31
CA ARG A 256 11.92 1.53 -12.70
C ARG A 256 12.75 2.36 -11.72
N ILE A 257 12.67 3.66 -11.85
CA ILE A 257 13.21 4.59 -10.86
C ILE A 257 12.04 5.12 -10.03
N PRO A 258 11.96 4.78 -8.74
CA PRO A 258 10.87 5.28 -7.91
C PRO A 258 10.83 6.80 -7.85
N ALA A 259 9.64 7.39 -7.84
CA ALA A 259 9.47 8.85 -7.78
C ALA A 259 10.00 9.48 -6.47
N TRP A 260 10.06 8.69 -5.41
CA TRP A 260 10.62 9.12 -4.13
C TRP A 260 12.16 9.11 -4.08
N CYS A 261 12.84 8.49 -5.06
CA CYS A 261 14.31 8.35 -5.08
C CYS A 261 14.95 9.41 -5.99
N ALA A 262 15.50 10.45 -5.38
CA ALA A 262 16.15 11.56 -6.12
C ALA A 262 17.53 11.19 -6.70
N ASN A 263 18.26 10.25 -6.09
CA ASN A 263 19.67 10.00 -6.34
C ASN A 263 19.95 8.55 -6.78
N ALA A 264 19.07 7.96 -7.59
CA ALA A 264 19.26 6.61 -8.09
C ALA A 264 20.50 6.53 -9.02
N THR A 265 21.21 5.40 -8.95
CA THR A 265 22.35 5.13 -9.84
C THR A 265 22.26 3.72 -10.43
N VAL A 266 22.73 3.60 -11.67
CA VAL A 266 22.77 2.32 -12.39
C VAL A 266 24.22 2.00 -12.77
N THR A 267 24.65 0.78 -12.51
CA THR A 267 25.93 0.26 -12.97
C THR A 267 25.75 -1.03 -13.77
N VAL A 268 26.64 -1.26 -14.73
CA VAL A 268 26.75 -2.54 -15.44
C VAL A 268 28.17 -3.06 -15.32
N ASN A 269 28.34 -4.25 -14.79
CA ASN A 269 29.64 -4.86 -14.49
C ASN A 269 30.55 -3.93 -13.67
N GLY A 270 29.95 -3.26 -12.65
CA GLY A 270 30.65 -2.32 -11.75
C GLY A 270 30.96 -0.94 -12.35
N LYS A 271 30.65 -0.69 -13.63
CA LYS A 271 30.85 0.62 -14.26
C LYS A 271 29.54 1.38 -14.31
N LYS A 272 29.58 2.65 -13.88
CA LYS A 272 28.42 3.56 -13.97
C LYS A 272 27.99 3.70 -15.42
N VAL A 273 26.69 3.65 -15.65
CA VAL A 273 26.11 3.85 -16.98
C VAL A 273 25.81 5.32 -17.20
N ASP A 274 26.17 5.82 -18.38
CA ASP A 274 25.80 7.17 -18.80
C ASP A 274 24.29 7.24 -19.10
N GLY A 275 23.69 8.36 -18.76
CA GLY A 275 22.27 8.60 -19.00
C GLY A 275 21.63 9.34 -17.82
N LYS A 276 20.50 9.99 -18.11
CA LYS A 276 19.75 10.71 -17.09
C LYS A 276 18.81 9.73 -16.37
N VAL A 277 19.09 9.48 -15.11
CA VAL A 277 18.21 8.69 -14.23
C VAL A 277 17.18 9.65 -13.64
N ILE A 278 15.90 9.51 -14.01
CA ILE A 278 14.84 10.45 -13.65
C ILE A 278 13.87 9.75 -12.68
N PRO A 279 13.62 10.31 -11.48
CA PRO A 279 12.61 9.81 -10.56
C PRO A 279 11.22 9.74 -11.21
N GLY A 280 10.51 8.64 -10.98
CA GLY A 280 9.18 8.40 -11.56
C GLY A 280 9.17 7.90 -13.01
N GLU A 281 10.33 7.59 -13.58
CA GLU A 281 10.46 7.09 -14.95
C GLU A 281 11.14 5.71 -15.01
N PHE A 282 11.11 5.09 -16.18
CA PHE A 282 11.92 3.91 -16.47
C PHE A 282 13.25 4.31 -17.10
N PHE A 283 14.36 3.88 -16.50
CA PHE A 283 15.69 3.98 -17.10
C PHE A 283 15.94 2.81 -18.04
N GLU A 284 16.22 3.08 -19.32
CA GLU A 284 16.42 2.03 -20.34
C GLU A 284 17.89 1.75 -20.60
N LEU A 285 18.28 0.49 -20.42
CA LEU A 285 19.55 -0.08 -20.86
C LEU A 285 19.35 -0.77 -22.21
N ASN A 286 19.55 -0.06 -23.35
CA ASN A 286 19.45 -0.65 -24.68
C ASN A 286 20.84 -1.02 -25.22
N ARG A 287 21.31 -2.21 -24.87
CA ARG A 287 22.68 -2.67 -25.19
C ARG A 287 22.72 -4.17 -25.52
N VAL A 288 23.89 -4.61 -25.97
CA VAL A 288 24.20 -6.05 -26.06
C VAL A 288 24.51 -6.57 -24.67
N PHE A 289 23.83 -7.63 -24.25
CA PHE A 289 24.08 -8.37 -23.03
C PHE A 289 24.72 -9.71 -23.34
N ALA A 290 25.66 -10.10 -22.47
CA ALA A 290 26.34 -11.39 -22.47
C ALA A 290 25.94 -12.19 -21.21
N ASN A 291 26.24 -13.50 -21.27
CA ASN A 291 26.05 -14.35 -20.09
C ASN A 291 26.89 -13.86 -18.90
N GLY A 292 26.27 -13.72 -17.73
CA GLY A 292 26.91 -13.26 -16.50
C GLY A 292 27.01 -11.74 -16.38
N ASP A 293 26.44 -10.95 -17.32
CA ASP A 293 26.38 -9.48 -17.14
C ASP A 293 25.57 -9.14 -15.88
N LYS A 294 26.15 -8.28 -15.04
CA LYS A 294 25.57 -7.86 -13.78
C LYS A 294 25.16 -6.40 -13.84
N ILE A 295 23.91 -6.13 -13.52
CA ILE A 295 23.35 -4.79 -13.41
C ILE A 295 23.07 -4.53 -11.93
N THR A 296 23.45 -3.36 -11.43
CA THR A 296 23.05 -2.92 -10.07
C THR A 296 22.34 -1.59 -10.18
N LEU A 297 21.12 -1.56 -9.68
CA LEU A 297 20.38 -0.34 -9.40
C LEU A 297 20.50 -0.04 -7.90
N LEU A 298 21.00 1.14 -7.57
CA LEU A 298 21.00 1.66 -6.21
C LEU A 298 19.97 2.78 -6.11
N ILE A 299 19.02 2.63 -5.18
CA ILE A 299 17.91 3.56 -4.94
C ILE A 299 17.95 4.06 -3.48
N PRO A 300 18.80 5.06 -3.15
CA PRO A 300 18.84 5.62 -1.80
C PRO A 300 17.48 6.05 -1.29
N MET A 301 17.18 5.71 -0.04
CA MET A 301 15.89 5.97 0.61
C MET A 301 16.04 7.05 1.67
N ASP A 302 15.59 8.26 1.36
CA ASP A 302 15.52 9.36 2.31
C ASP A 302 14.26 9.24 3.18
N VAL A 303 14.35 9.78 4.40
CA VAL A 303 13.18 9.96 5.27
C VAL A 303 12.35 11.12 4.77
N LYS A 304 11.05 10.93 4.71
CA LYS A 304 10.06 11.95 4.35
C LYS A 304 9.07 12.16 5.49
N VAL A 305 8.91 13.40 5.91
CA VAL A 305 7.86 13.83 6.83
C VAL A 305 6.65 14.25 6.00
N THR A 306 5.50 13.64 6.26
CA THR A 306 4.25 13.88 5.51
C THR A 306 3.23 14.60 6.37
N SER A 307 2.47 15.51 5.74
CA SER A 307 1.41 16.28 6.41
C SER A 307 0.04 15.66 6.15
N TRP A 308 -0.78 15.60 7.18
CA TRP A 308 -2.12 15.03 7.17
C TRP A 308 -3.13 16.03 7.75
N PRO A 309 -4.45 15.83 7.51
CA PRO A 309 -5.48 16.68 8.10
C PRO A 309 -5.33 16.86 9.62
N ASN A 310 -5.93 17.91 10.13
CA ASN A 310 -5.93 18.24 11.57
C ASN A 310 -4.51 18.43 12.15
N ASN A 311 -3.58 18.98 11.33
CA ASN A 311 -2.18 19.12 11.69
C ASN A 311 -1.55 17.77 12.12
N GLY A 312 -1.88 16.73 11.37
CA GLY A 312 -1.30 15.40 11.50
C GLY A 312 0.04 15.28 10.80
N VAL A 313 0.90 14.40 11.29
CA VAL A 313 2.22 14.12 10.72
C VAL A 313 2.44 12.60 10.64
N GLY A 314 2.98 12.14 9.50
CA GLY A 314 3.42 10.77 9.28
C GLY A 314 4.87 10.72 8.82
N ILE A 315 5.51 9.56 8.93
CA ILE A 315 6.91 9.37 8.53
C ILE A 315 6.99 8.21 7.53
N GLU A 316 7.69 8.46 6.42
CA GLU A 316 7.90 7.51 5.35
C GLU A 316 9.40 7.37 5.03
N ARG A 317 9.82 6.20 4.53
CA ARG A 317 11.16 5.99 3.96
C ARG A 317 11.06 4.99 2.81
N GLY A 318 11.41 5.43 1.60
CA GLY A 318 11.12 4.64 0.40
C GLY A 318 9.62 4.35 0.26
N PRO A 319 9.19 3.12 -0.05
CA PRO A 319 7.78 2.76 -0.15
C PRO A 319 7.11 2.47 1.20
N ILE A 320 7.88 2.48 2.29
CA ILE A 320 7.41 2.08 3.63
C ILE A 320 6.93 3.29 4.42
N VAL A 321 5.75 3.17 4.99
CA VAL A 321 5.20 4.04 6.04
C VAL A 321 5.62 3.47 7.39
N TYR A 322 5.99 4.33 8.32
CA TYR A 322 6.44 3.92 9.64
C TYR A 322 5.40 4.27 10.71
N SER A 323 5.21 3.37 11.66
CA SER A 323 4.20 3.47 12.70
C SER A 323 4.80 3.17 14.07
N TYR A 324 4.27 3.78 15.10
CA TYR A 324 4.53 3.37 16.47
C TYR A 324 3.80 2.06 16.76
N PRO A 325 4.51 0.98 17.10
CA PRO A 325 3.87 -0.29 17.41
C PRO A 325 3.27 -0.23 18.82
N ILE A 326 1.98 -0.45 18.93
CA ILE A 326 1.33 -0.55 20.23
C ILE A 326 1.43 -2.01 20.67
N ALA A 327 2.13 -2.26 21.78
CA ALA A 327 2.13 -3.58 22.37
C ALA A 327 0.72 -3.94 22.83
N SER A 328 0.33 -5.19 22.61
CA SER A 328 -1.04 -5.65 22.87
C SER A 328 -1.08 -6.94 23.65
N THR A 329 -2.12 -7.10 24.45
CA THR A 329 -2.61 -8.41 24.87
C THR A 329 -3.45 -9.01 23.75
N ALA A 330 -3.35 -10.33 23.58
CA ALA A 330 -4.11 -11.04 22.56
C ALA A 330 -5.01 -12.07 23.23
N ASP A 331 -6.32 -11.90 23.09
CA ASP A 331 -7.30 -12.87 23.52
C ASP A 331 -7.74 -13.68 22.30
N THR A 332 -7.65 -15.00 22.41
CA THR A 332 -8.09 -15.91 21.36
C THR A 332 -9.62 -15.93 21.31
N VAL A 333 -10.18 -15.65 20.16
CA VAL A 333 -11.61 -15.83 19.93
C VAL A 333 -11.90 -17.33 19.93
N SER A 334 -12.63 -17.79 20.94
CA SER A 334 -12.90 -19.20 21.18
C SER A 334 -14.19 -19.68 20.50
N GLY A 335 -14.25 -21.00 20.26
CA GLY A 335 -15.43 -21.66 19.75
C GLY A 335 -15.63 -21.55 18.25
N ASP A 336 -16.81 -21.87 17.79
CA ASP A 336 -17.18 -21.86 16.36
C ASP A 336 -17.43 -20.46 15.79
N TYR A 337 -16.87 -19.42 16.43
CA TYR A 337 -17.08 -18.07 16.01
C TYR A 337 -16.34 -17.80 14.69
N LYS A 338 -17.13 -17.57 13.64
CA LYS A 338 -16.62 -17.07 12.35
C LYS A 338 -15.43 -17.87 11.80
N LYS A 339 -15.54 -19.20 11.83
CA LYS A 339 -14.54 -20.13 11.29
C LYS A 339 -13.22 -20.17 12.06
N ALA A 340 -13.12 -19.53 13.22
CA ALA A 340 -11.98 -19.66 14.09
C ALA A 340 -11.87 -21.11 14.59
N THR A 341 -10.69 -21.70 14.43
CA THR A 341 -10.36 -23.06 14.86
C THR A 341 -9.02 -23.06 15.57
N LYS A 342 -8.66 -24.17 16.21
CA LYS A 342 -7.33 -24.32 16.82
C LYS A 342 -6.20 -24.16 15.79
N ALA A 343 -6.42 -24.57 14.53
CA ALA A 343 -5.43 -24.43 13.44
C ALA A 343 -5.43 -23.03 12.84
N PHE A 344 -6.56 -22.36 12.85
CA PHE A 344 -6.77 -20.99 12.34
C PHE A 344 -7.48 -20.16 13.42
N PRO A 345 -6.75 -19.72 14.46
CA PRO A 345 -7.35 -18.96 15.55
C PRO A 345 -7.70 -17.54 15.13
N GLY A 346 -8.76 -17.00 15.72
CA GLY A 346 -9.06 -15.58 15.69
C GLY A 346 -8.47 -14.88 16.91
N PHE A 347 -8.23 -13.57 16.80
CA PHE A 347 -7.63 -12.78 17.86
C PHE A 347 -8.35 -11.45 18.05
N GLU A 348 -8.59 -11.10 19.29
CA GLU A 348 -8.89 -9.75 19.75
C GLU A 348 -7.64 -9.14 20.37
N LEU A 349 -7.32 -7.92 20.02
CA LEU A 349 -6.14 -7.21 20.51
C LEU A 349 -6.53 -5.95 21.27
N THR A 350 -6.05 -5.84 22.50
CA THR A 350 -6.21 -4.65 23.34
C THR A 350 -4.85 -4.02 23.66
N PRO A 351 -4.73 -2.69 23.73
CA PRO A 351 -3.46 -2.03 23.99
C PRO A 351 -2.97 -2.34 25.41
N ALA A 352 -1.69 -2.74 25.52
CA ALA A 352 -1.04 -3.03 26.80
C ALA A 352 -0.20 -1.86 27.32
N HIS A 353 0.03 -0.82 26.52
CA HIS A 353 0.83 0.37 26.85
C HIS A 353 0.18 1.63 26.31
N ASP A 354 0.63 2.76 26.86
CA ASP A 354 0.30 4.08 26.32
C ASP A 354 0.79 4.24 24.89
N TRP A 355 0.00 4.92 24.09
CA TRP A 355 0.26 5.16 22.66
C TRP A 355 0.03 6.63 22.26
N ASN A 356 -0.36 7.47 23.18
CA ASN A 356 -0.86 8.82 23.03
C ASN A 356 0.26 9.86 22.81
N TYR A 357 1.15 9.61 21.86
CA TYR A 357 2.26 10.50 21.54
C TYR A 357 1.92 11.55 20.51
N SER A 358 2.42 12.77 20.70
CA SER A 358 2.62 13.74 19.62
C SER A 358 4.07 13.72 19.16
N LEU A 359 4.33 13.97 17.87
CA LEU A 359 5.68 14.08 17.35
C LEU A 359 6.20 15.51 17.42
N LEU A 360 7.49 15.62 17.79
CA LEU A 360 8.24 16.87 17.84
C LEU A 360 9.14 17.00 16.60
N VAL A 361 8.64 16.56 15.43
CA VAL A 361 9.39 16.49 14.18
C VAL A 361 9.03 17.67 13.29
N ASN A 362 10.02 18.45 12.87
CA ASN A 362 9.85 19.55 11.92
C ASN A 362 10.24 19.15 10.48
N ASN A 363 11.30 18.34 10.35
CA ASN A 363 11.80 17.87 9.07
C ASN A 363 12.51 16.51 9.23
N SER A 364 13.02 15.97 8.15
CA SER A 364 13.70 14.65 8.14
C SER A 364 14.96 14.55 9.00
N ASN A 365 15.61 15.68 9.33
CA ASN A 365 16.84 15.67 10.16
C ASN A 365 16.51 15.34 11.62
N ASP A 366 15.26 15.49 12.06
CA ASP A 366 14.81 15.12 13.39
C ASP A 366 14.60 13.62 13.56
N VAL A 367 14.81 12.84 12.49
CA VAL A 367 14.54 11.39 12.43
C VAL A 367 15.85 10.63 12.26
N GLU A 368 16.19 9.80 13.23
CA GLU A 368 17.34 8.90 13.17
C GLU A 368 16.97 7.56 12.54
N VAL A 369 17.72 7.14 11.51
CA VAL A 369 17.55 5.84 10.86
C VAL A 369 18.41 4.79 11.55
N VAL A 370 17.78 3.81 12.19
CA VAL A 370 18.45 2.71 12.89
C VAL A 370 18.36 1.43 12.03
N LYS A 371 19.49 0.97 11.51
CA LYS A 371 19.59 -0.24 10.68
C LYS A 371 19.97 -1.45 11.54
N ASN A 372 19.34 -2.59 11.26
CA ASN A 372 19.62 -3.89 11.86
C ASN A 372 19.89 -4.90 10.73
N SER A 373 21.08 -5.43 10.66
CA SER A 373 21.48 -6.43 9.66
C SER A 373 21.16 -7.87 10.04
N ASN A 374 20.84 -8.10 11.31
CA ASN A 374 20.56 -9.43 11.84
C ASN A 374 19.06 -9.63 12.04
N TYR A 375 18.37 -10.08 11.00
CA TYR A 375 16.95 -10.38 11.04
C TYR A 375 16.62 -11.62 10.18
N THR A 376 15.62 -12.36 10.60
CA THR A 376 15.15 -13.54 9.86
C THR A 376 13.81 -13.29 9.16
N TYR A 377 12.94 -12.47 9.78
CA TYR A 377 11.65 -12.11 9.22
C TYR A 377 11.39 -10.59 9.40
N PRO A 378 11.47 -9.82 8.31
CA PRO A 378 11.51 -8.35 8.40
C PRO A 378 10.21 -7.71 8.88
N TRP A 379 9.09 -8.40 8.76
CA TRP A 379 7.75 -7.90 9.10
C TRP A 379 7.32 -8.21 10.54
N LYS A 380 8.25 -8.51 11.43
CA LYS A 380 7.97 -8.75 12.84
C LYS A 380 8.56 -7.64 13.70
N VAL A 381 7.73 -7.05 14.59
CA VAL A 381 8.18 -6.06 15.58
C VAL A 381 9.34 -6.66 16.41
N GLY A 382 10.38 -5.86 16.62
CA GLY A 382 11.60 -6.29 17.30
C GLY A 382 12.66 -6.93 16.38
N ALA A 383 12.27 -7.42 15.19
CA ALA A 383 13.19 -7.98 14.18
C ALA A 383 13.28 -7.13 12.92
N ASN A 384 12.79 -5.89 12.93
CA ASN A 384 12.75 -5.04 11.76
C ASN A 384 14.15 -4.64 11.29
N PRO A 385 14.43 -4.73 9.97
CA PRO A 385 15.72 -4.32 9.40
C PRO A 385 16.00 -2.83 9.53
N VAL A 386 14.96 -2.02 9.52
CA VAL A 386 15.04 -0.56 9.66
C VAL A 386 13.98 -0.09 10.65
N ARG A 387 14.39 0.71 11.60
CA ARG A 387 13.54 1.43 12.55
C ARG A 387 13.87 2.91 12.46
N LEU A 388 12.92 3.76 12.80
CA LEU A 388 13.10 5.21 12.84
C LEU A 388 12.92 5.68 14.28
N LYS A 389 13.91 6.39 14.81
CA LYS A 389 13.85 6.97 16.14
C LYS A 389 13.47 8.44 16.03
N VAL A 390 12.39 8.84 16.66
CA VAL A 390 11.81 10.17 16.53
C VAL A 390 11.52 10.81 17.89
N PRO A 391 11.73 12.13 18.03
CA PRO A 391 11.40 12.83 19.25
C PRO A 391 9.87 12.97 19.41
N ALA A 392 9.37 12.67 20.59
CA ALA A 392 7.95 12.67 20.90
C ALA A 392 7.69 13.11 22.33
N GLN A 393 6.42 13.43 22.62
CA GLN A 393 5.94 13.70 23.97
C GLN A 393 4.52 13.19 24.11
N LYS A 394 4.15 12.63 25.28
CA LYS A 394 2.79 12.16 25.53
C LYS A 394 1.80 13.29 25.59
N LEU A 395 0.60 13.06 25.05
CA LEU A 395 -0.54 13.93 25.19
C LEU A 395 -1.41 13.50 26.39
N LYS A 396 -1.87 14.47 27.17
CA LYS A 396 -2.67 14.22 28.37
C LYS A 396 -4.02 13.60 28.06
N ASP A 397 -4.70 14.07 27.01
CA ASP A 397 -6.12 13.78 26.76
C ASP A 397 -6.38 12.99 25.46
N TRP A 398 -5.36 12.36 24.86
CA TRP A 398 -5.59 11.46 23.76
C TRP A 398 -5.83 10.04 24.27
N LYS A 399 -7.09 9.65 24.36
CA LYS A 399 -7.55 8.41 24.98
C LYS A 399 -8.41 7.62 24.02
N LEU A 400 -8.56 6.32 24.28
CA LEU A 400 -9.45 5.45 23.52
C LEU A 400 -10.90 5.96 23.61
N ASN A 401 -11.52 6.15 22.44
CA ASN A 401 -12.92 6.55 22.36
C ASN A 401 -13.85 5.33 22.45
N SER A 402 -15.00 5.48 23.08
CA SER A 402 -16.01 4.41 23.16
C SER A 402 -17.41 4.96 23.32
N TYR A 403 -18.39 4.17 22.91
CA TYR A 403 -19.81 4.42 23.14
C TYR A 403 -20.54 3.10 23.44
N VAL A 404 -21.72 3.20 24.04
CA VAL A 404 -22.59 2.04 24.25
C VAL A 404 -23.55 1.93 23.06
N ASP A 405 -23.48 0.82 22.35
CA ASP A 405 -24.43 0.53 21.28
C ASP A 405 -25.81 0.28 21.87
N THR A 406 -26.82 1.01 21.38
CA THR A 406 -28.18 0.97 21.93
C THR A 406 -28.89 -0.34 21.69
N ALA A 407 -28.56 -1.07 20.65
CA ALA A 407 -29.18 -2.35 20.29
C ALA A 407 -28.55 -3.52 21.04
N SER A 408 -27.24 -3.68 20.96
CA SER A 408 -26.53 -4.80 21.59
C SER A 408 -26.21 -4.59 23.05
N LYS A 409 -26.26 -3.33 23.56
CA LYS A 409 -25.81 -2.91 24.89
C LYS A 409 -24.30 -3.12 25.11
N ALA A 410 -23.55 -3.45 24.08
CA ALA A 410 -22.10 -3.61 24.15
C ALA A 410 -21.39 -2.26 24.14
N THR A 411 -20.25 -2.17 24.81
CA THR A 411 -19.33 -1.05 24.64
C THR A 411 -18.55 -1.24 23.36
N ILE A 412 -18.69 -0.29 22.43
CA ILE A 412 -17.99 -0.26 21.15
C ILE A 412 -16.84 0.73 21.24
N TYR A 413 -15.65 0.28 20.92
CA TYR A 413 -14.45 1.13 20.88
C TYR A 413 -14.21 1.63 19.46
N GLN A 414 -13.75 2.89 19.37
CA GLN A 414 -13.49 3.55 18.10
C GLN A 414 -12.08 4.13 18.04
N THR A 415 -11.56 4.27 16.83
CA THR A 415 -10.38 5.09 16.59
C THR A 415 -10.66 6.52 17.06
N SER A 416 -9.77 7.07 17.88
CA SER A 416 -9.96 8.36 18.53
C SER A 416 -9.50 9.51 17.65
N PRO A 417 -10.25 10.62 17.58
CA PRO A 417 -9.77 11.83 16.94
C PRO A 417 -8.56 12.41 17.70
N PHE A 418 -7.81 13.26 17.03
CA PHE A 418 -6.79 14.03 17.73
C PHE A 418 -7.45 14.92 18.78
N PRO A 419 -6.84 15.07 19.97
CA PRO A 419 -7.39 15.95 20.99
C PRO A 419 -7.36 17.41 20.51
N ALA A 420 -8.44 18.13 20.79
CA ALA A 420 -8.54 19.56 20.46
C ALA A 420 -7.47 20.39 21.21
N ASN A 421 -7.23 20.04 22.49
CA ASN A 421 -6.12 20.56 23.27
C ASN A 421 -4.95 19.57 23.22
N ARG A 422 -3.78 20.03 22.76
CA ARG A 422 -2.55 19.22 22.64
C ARG A 422 -1.63 19.40 23.85
N GLU A 423 -2.20 19.55 25.02
CA GLU A 423 -1.45 19.61 26.26
C GLU A 423 -0.62 18.33 26.45
N THR A 424 0.67 18.51 26.63
CA THR A 424 1.61 17.41 26.83
C THR A 424 1.77 17.06 28.31
N THR A 425 2.19 15.85 28.59
CA THR A 425 2.53 15.36 29.92
C THR A 425 3.82 14.54 29.87
N GLY A 426 4.55 14.51 30.98
CA GLY A 426 5.85 13.85 31.06
C GLY A 426 6.96 14.55 30.27
N ASP A 427 8.12 13.94 30.28
CA ASP A 427 9.30 14.45 29.58
C ASP A 427 9.24 14.18 28.07
N LYS A 428 10.04 14.95 27.32
CA LYS A 428 10.33 14.62 25.92
C LYS A 428 11.17 13.35 25.87
N GLU A 429 10.79 12.43 24.99
CA GLU A 429 11.47 11.16 24.82
C GLU A 429 11.64 10.82 23.34
N TYR A 430 12.44 9.80 23.03
CA TYR A 430 12.52 9.24 21.70
C TYR A 430 11.73 7.96 21.64
N ILE A 431 10.83 7.86 20.68
CA ILE A 431 10.09 6.63 20.39
C ILE A 431 10.61 5.99 19.10
N GLU A 432 10.45 4.67 18.99
CA GLU A 432 10.83 3.94 17.79
C GLU A 432 9.61 3.65 16.93
N LEU A 433 9.68 4.08 15.68
CA LEU A 433 8.72 3.71 14.64
C LEU A 433 9.25 2.51 13.85
N VAL A 434 8.37 1.59 13.52
CA VAL A 434 8.66 0.40 12.72
C VAL A 434 7.84 0.41 11.44
N PRO A 435 8.18 -0.42 10.41
CA PRO A 435 7.34 -0.53 9.22
C PRO A 435 5.88 -0.82 9.57
N TYR A 436 4.97 -0.09 8.98
CA TYR A 436 3.52 -0.25 9.15
C TYR A 436 3.08 -1.71 9.05
N GLY A 437 3.54 -2.40 8.01
CA GLY A 437 3.24 -3.81 7.78
C GLY A 437 3.70 -4.76 8.89
N SER A 438 4.58 -4.33 9.80
CA SER A 438 5.03 -5.14 10.95
C SER A 438 4.07 -5.10 12.12
N THR A 439 3.21 -4.08 12.18
CA THR A 439 2.35 -3.81 13.33
C THR A 439 0.99 -4.52 13.22
N LEU A 440 0.36 -4.77 14.35
CA LEU A 440 -1.05 -5.18 14.44
C LEU A 440 -1.88 -4.04 15.05
N LEU A 441 -1.48 -3.52 16.22
CA LEU A 441 -1.96 -2.24 16.72
C LEU A 441 -0.89 -1.16 16.50
N ARG A 442 -1.32 0.08 16.18
CA ARG A 442 -0.40 1.13 15.71
C ARG A 442 -0.91 2.56 15.82
N VAL A 443 0.03 3.48 15.85
CA VAL A 443 -0.18 4.89 15.50
C VAL A 443 0.69 5.22 14.29
N THR A 444 0.10 5.71 13.21
CA THR A 444 0.78 6.02 11.95
C THR A 444 0.76 7.51 11.64
N VAL A 445 -0.37 8.15 11.90
CA VAL A 445 -0.53 9.59 11.79
C VAL A 445 -0.64 10.16 13.20
N PHE A 446 0.27 11.04 13.52
CA PHE A 446 0.40 11.62 14.87
C PHE A 446 -0.05 13.07 14.88
N PRO A 447 -0.61 13.58 15.98
CA PRO A 447 -0.71 15.02 16.18
C PRO A 447 0.68 15.63 16.19
N LYS A 448 0.86 16.74 15.46
CA LYS A 448 2.10 17.54 15.50
C LYS A 448 1.99 18.59 16.59
N GLN A 449 3.07 18.79 17.34
CA GLN A 449 3.21 19.92 18.28
C GLN A 449 3.53 21.19 17.53
#